data_1d331ff3f752d6b6461b1d159f63ed8b
#
_entry.id   1d331ff3f752d6b6461b1d159f63ed8b
#
_cell.length_a   1.000
_cell.length_b   1.000
_cell.length_c   1.000
_cell.angle_alpha   90.00
_cell.angle_beta   90.00
_cell.angle_gamma   90.00
#
_symmetry.space_group_name_H-M   'P 1'
#
loop_
_entity.id
_entity.type
_entity.pdbx_description
1 polymer ?
#
loop_
_entity_poly.entity_id
_entity_poly.type
_entity_poly.pdbx_seq_one_letter_code
_entity_poly.pdbx_strand_id
1 'polypeptide(L)'
;MMAEGMTDEAMVITRMIHDRYHAAKRNPFNEIECSDHYARAMASYGTFITACGFEYHGPNGHMAFDPKLNPEKFKAPFTSAAAWGSYEQERDAQKLLASLLVQYGELSLNSFSLHALHQVTGVEVMLGDQLIPVSISQEGNKCTLKFASTIRLVPGQKLVFKV
;
A
#
# COMPACT_ATOMS: atom_id res chain seq x y z
N MET A 1 15.11 -2.01 -8.15
CA MET A 1 14.66 -1.18 -9.30
C MET A 1 13.38 -0.43 -8.96
N MET A 2 12.24 -1.09 -8.72
CA MET A 2 10.97 -0.42 -8.37
C MET A 2 11.10 0.51 -7.16
N ALA A 3 11.78 0.08 -6.09
CA ALA A 3 12.02 0.89 -4.90
C ALA A 3 12.92 2.11 -5.14
N GLU A 4 13.80 2.04 -6.16
CA GLU A 4 14.74 3.09 -6.54
C GLU A 4 14.16 4.04 -7.62
N GLY A 5 12.85 3.98 -7.88
CA GLY A 5 12.18 4.81 -8.87
C GLY A 5 12.36 4.38 -10.33
N MET A 6 13.04 3.26 -10.59
CA MET A 6 13.19 2.69 -11.94
C MET A 6 11.96 1.83 -12.26
N THR A 7 10.81 2.48 -12.35
CA THR A 7 9.51 1.80 -12.42
C THR A 7 9.32 1.09 -13.76
N ASP A 8 9.64 1.76 -14.86
CA ASP A 8 9.45 1.21 -16.21
C ASP A 8 10.37 0.01 -16.45
N GLU A 9 11.64 0.12 -16.07
CA GLU A 9 12.60 -0.98 -16.19
C GLU A 9 12.20 -2.18 -15.30
N ALA A 10 11.71 -1.90 -14.09
CA ALA A 10 11.21 -2.94 -13.20
C ALA A 10 9.99 -3.66 -13.80
N MET A 11 9.08 -2.93 -14.42
CA MET A 11 7.91 -3.52 -15.10
C MET A 11 8.30 -4.32 -16.32
N VAL A 12 9.26 -3.85 -17.13
CA VAL A 12 9.77 -4.59 -18.28
C VAL A 12 10.40 -5.92 -17.83
N ILE A 13 11.26 -5.90 -16.81
CA ILE A 13 11.87 -7.13 -16.29
C ILE A 13 10.81 -8.07 -15.72
N THR A 14 9.86 -7.56 -14.96
CA THR A 14 8.74 -8.36 -14.42
C THR A 14 7.96 -9.04 -15.54
N ARG A 15 7.67 -8.30 -16.62
CA ARG A 15 6.99 -8.83 -17.80
C ARG A 15 7.83 -9.89 -18.51
N MET A 16 9.13 -9.65 -18.71
CA MET A 16 10.04 -10.63 -19.33
C MET A 16 10.12 -11.93 -18.53
N ILE A 17 10.11 -11.86 -17.20
CA ILE A 17 10.06 -13.05 -16.34
C ILE A 17 8.72 -13.76 -16.51
N HIS A 18 7.60 -13.03 -16.44
CA HIS A 18 6.26 -13.58 -16.60
C HIS A 18 6.07 -14.30 -17.95
N ASP A 19 6.58 -13.74 -19.03
CA ASP A 19 6.44 -14.31 -20.39
C ASP A 19 7.19 -15.64 -20.58
N ARG A 20 8.06 -16.02 -19.63
CA ARG A 20 8.68 -17.36 -19.60
C ARG A 20 7.69 -18.45 -19.18
N TYR A 21 6.59 -18.09 -18.52
CA TYR A 21 5.61 -19.04 -17.97
C TYR A 21 4.33 -19.00 -18.78
N HIS A 22 3.90 -20.18 -19.25
CA HIS A 22 2.65 -20.32 -20.01
C HIS A 22 2.21 -21.78 -19.98
N ALA A 23 0.90 -22.03 -20.00
CA ALA A 23 0.34 -23.37 -19.98
C ALA A 23 0.90 -24.26 -21.11
N ALA A 24 1.11 -23.71 -22.32
CA ALA A 24 1.71 -24.42 -23.44
C ALA A 24 3.18 -24.84 -23.20
N LYS A 25 3.86 -24.20 -22.26
CA LYS A 25 5.23 -24.55 -21.84
C LYS A 25 5.26 -25.55 -20.67
N ARG A 26 4.07 -26.02 -20.24
CA ARG A 26 3.87 -26.93 -19.09
C ARG A 26 4.37 -26.40 -17.75
N ASN A 27 4.63 -25.10 -17.66
CA ASN A 27 5.07 -24.42 -16.43
C ASN A 27 4.43 -23.04 -16.32
N PRO A 28 3.13 -22.94 -16.02
CA PRO A 28 2.42 -21.65 -16.01
C PRO A 28 2.68 -20.79 -14.76
N PHE A 29 3.23 -21.36 -13.68
CA PHE A 29 3.26 -20.67 -12.38
C PHE A 29 4.62 -20.67 -11.69
N ASN A 30 5.57 -21.52 -12.11
CA ASN A 30 6.82 -21.75 -11.38
C ASN A 30 8.05 -21.34 -12.17
N GLU A 31 9.05 -20.83 -11.45
CA GLU A 31 10.42 -20.89 -11.92
C GLU A 31 11.01 -22.27 -11.62
N ILE A 32 11.82 -22.80 -12.53
CA ILE A 32 12.53 -24.09 -12.34
C ILE A 32 13.68 -23.85 -11.35
N GLU A 33 13.37 -24.01 -10.09
CA GLU A 33 14.34 -23.99 -9.00
C GLU A 33 13.86 -24.93 -7.91
N CYS A 34 14.76 -25.77 -7.40
CA CYS A 34 14.44 -26.77 -6.39
C CYS A 34 13.31 -27.71 -6.81
N SER A 35 13.27 -28.10 -8.09
CA SER A 35 12.21 -28.80 -8.81
C SER A 35 11.12 -27.89 -9.38
N ASP A 36 10.30 -28.44 -10.26
CA ASP A 36 9.21 -27.76 -10.97
C ASP A 36 7.95 -27.48 -10.13
N HIS A 37 8.00 -27.78 -8.82
CA HIS A 37 6.88 -27.58 -7.90
C HIS A 37 7.09 -26.41 -6.94
N TYR A 38 8.27 -25.80 -6.92
CA TYR A 38 8.57 -24.65 -6.06
C TYR A 38 8.17 -23.34 -6.74
N ALA A 39 7.11 -22.70 -6.27
CA ALA A 39 6.64 -21.42 -6.77
C ALA A 39 7.32 -20.25 -6.07
N ARG A 40 7.92 -19.34 -6.82
CA ARG A 40 8.54 -18.12 -6.28
C ARG A 40 7.54 -17.01 -6.02
N ALA A 41 6.50 -17.32 -5.25
CA ALA A 41 5.43 -16.39 -4.93
C ALA A 41 5.94 -15.14 -4.18
N MET A 42 6.95 -15.29 -3.31
CA MET A 42 7.48 -14.16 -2.54
C MET A 42 8.14 -13.09 -3.41
N ALA A 43 8.86 -13.45 -4.46
CA ALA A 43 9.51 -12.48 -5.34
C ALA A 43 8.49 -11.64 -6.11
N SER A 44 7.42 -12.26 -6.62
CA SER A 44 6.34 -11.55 -7.30
C SER A 44 5.53 -10.68 -6.33
N TYR A 45 5.27 -11.18 -5.11
CA TYR A 45 4.61 -10.40 -4.06
C TYR A 45 5.47 -9.21 -3.62
N GLY A 46 6.79 -9.36 -3.53
CA GLY A 46 7.71 -8.27 -3.26
C GLY A 46 7.65 -7.15 -4.30
N THR A 47 7.53 -7.50 -5.59
CA THR A 47 7.31 -6.50 -6.66
C THR A 47 5.99 -5.76 -6.47
N PHE A 48 4.92 -6.47 -6.14
CA PHE A 48 3.60 -5.88 -5.87
C PHE A 48 3.66 -4.92 -4.68
N ILE A 49 4.21 -5.34 -3.53
CA ILE A 49 4.35 -4.51 -2.33
C ILE A 49 5.12 -3.23 -2.65
N THR A 50 6.24 -3.34 -3.39
CA THR A 50 7.06 -2.19 -3.75
C THR A 50 6.34 -1.25 -4.71
N ALA A 51 5.59 -1.79 -5.67
CA ALA A 51 4.77 -0.98 -6.59
C ALA A 51 3.66 -0.21 -5.85
N CYS A 52 3.10 -0.79 -4.78
CA CYS A 52 2.14 -0.12 -3.89
C CYS A 52 2.83 0.89 -2.95
N GLY A 53 4.16 0.82 -2.78
CA GLY A 53 4.85 1.54 -1.71
C GLY A 53 4.28 1.19 -0.34
N PHE A 54 3.88 -0.08 -0.17
CA PHE A 54 3.22 -0.55 1.05
C PHE A 54 4.25 -0.86 2.14
N GLU A 55 4.08 -0.22 3.29
CA GLU A 55 4.84 -0.50 4.51
C GLU A 55 3.86 -0.90 5.63
N TYR A 56 4.20 -1.92 6.40
CA TYR A 56 3.46 -2.30 7.60
C TYR A 56 4.40 -2.74 8.70
N HIS A 57 4.30 -2.07 9.84
CA HIS A 57 5.05 -2.41 11.05
C HIS A 57 4.07 -2.64 12.20
N GLY A 58 3.61 -3.90 12.34
CA GLY A 58 2.59 -4.30 13.30
C GLY A 58 2.88 -3.89 14.75
N PRO A 59 4.11 -4.14 15.30
CA PRO A 59 4.43 -3.76 16.68
C PRO A 59 4.27 -2.27 16.97
N ASN A 60 4.53 -1.40 16.00
CA ASN A 60 4.35 0.04 16.14
C ASN A 60 2.94 0.52 15.74
N GLY A 61 2.11 -0.37 15.17
CA GLY A 61 0.81 0.01 14.60
C GLY A 61 0.96 1.04 13.47
N HIS A 62 1.98 0.88 12.62
CA HIS A 62 2.26 1.79 11.51
C HIS A 62 1.94 1.15 10.18
N MET A 63 1.30 1.91 9.28
CA MET A 63 1.05 1.52 7.90
C MET A 63 1.33 2.72 6.97
N ALA A 64 1.82 2.44 5.76
CA ALA A 64 2.05 3.48 4.76
C ALA A 64 1.73 2.99 3.35
N PHE A 65 1.41 3.95 2.47
CA PHE A 65 1.30 3.75 1.04
C PHE A 65 1.98 4.89 0.28
N ASP A 66 2.75 4.51 -0.74
CA ASP A 66 3.41 5.42 -1.69
C ASP A 66 3.39 4.79 -3.09
N PRO A 67 2.21 4.73 -3.74
CA PRO A 67 2.05 4.06 -5.03
C PRO A 67 3.01 4.59 -6.08
N LYS A 68 3.74 3.68 -6.76
CA LYS A 68 4.66 3.99 -7.85
C LYS A 68 4.00 3.91 -9.22
N LEU A 69 2.84 3.24 -9.30
CA LEU A 69 2.04 3.07 -10.52
C LEU A 69 0.69 3.78 -10.35
N ASN A 70 0.34 4.63 -11.30
CA ASN A 70 -0.92 5.39 -11.34
C ASN A 70 -1.28 6.07 -10.01
N PRO A 71 -0.34 6.79 -9.38
CA PRO A 71 -0.56 7.36 -8.05
C PRO A 71 -1.68 8.41 -8.01
N GLU A 72 -2.09 8.96 -9.16
CA GLU A 72 -3.21 9.89 -9.30
C GLU A 72 -4.56 9.19 -9.07
N LYS A 73 -4.66 7.90 -9.43
CA LYS A 73 -5.85 7.08 -9.20
C LYS A 73 -5.43 5.64 -8.94
N PHE A 74 -5.25 5.34 -7.67
CA PHE A 74 -4.67 4.06 -7.24
C PHE A 74 -5.65 3.27 -6.37
N LYS A 75 -5.62 1.94 -6.53
CA LYS A 75 -6.31 0.99 -5.67
C LYS A 75 -5.53 -0.31 -5.57
N ALA A 76 -5.33 -0.79 -4.35
CA ALA A 76 -4.70 -2.08 -4.11
C ALA A 76 -5.23 -2.77 -2.84
N PRO A 77 -5.18 -4.10 -2.77
CA PRO A 77 -5.37 -4.81 -1.51
C PRO A 77 -4.16 -4.62 -0.59
N PHE A 78 -4.38 -4.79 0.70
CA PHE A 78 -3.33 -4.95 1.70
C PHE A 78 -3.60 -6.16 2.59
N THR A 79 -2.54 -6.71 3.16
CA THR A 79 -2.61 -7.74 4.19
C THR A 79 -1.74 -7.34 5.37
N SER A 80 -2.21 -7.65 6.57
CA SER A 80 -1.49 -7.48 7.83
C SER A 80 -1.58 -8.77 8.65
N ALA A 81 -0.98 -8.79 9.84
CA ALA A 81 -1.00 -9.97 10.69
C ALA A 81 -2.42 -10.42 11.11
N ALA A 82 -3.35 -9.47 11.28
CA ALA A 82 -4.69 -9.74 11.82
C ALA A 82 -5.84 -9.26 10.94
N ALA A 83 -5.56 -8.57 9.84
CA ALA A 83 -6.58 -7.99 8.97
C ALA A 83 -6.13 -7.96 7.50
N TRP A 84 -7.10 -7.89 6.60
CA TRP A 84 -6.88 -7.52 5.21
C TRP A 84 -8.00 -6.61 4.70
N GLY A 85 -7.69 -5.88 3.64
CA GLY A 85 -8.62 -4.91 3.08
C GLY A 85 -8.10 -4.26 1.81
N SER A 86 -8.54 -3.04 1.55
CA SER A 86 -8.10 -2.26 0.39
C SER A 86 -7.71 -0.84 0.78
N TYR A 87 -6.73 -0.33 0.07
CA TYR A 87 -6.35 1.08 0.05
C TYR A 87 -6.71 1.68 -1.30
N GLU A 88 -7.26 2.88 -1.28
CA GLU A 88 -7.59 3.66 -2.48
C GLU A 88 -7.08 5.09 -2.29
N GLN A 89 -6.57 5.70 -3.37
CA GLN A 89 -6.28 7.13 -3.39
C GLN A 89 -6.63 7.75 -4.72
N GLU A 90 -7.03 9.02 -4.65
CA GLU A 90 -7.11 9.95 -5.77
C GLU A 90 -6.33 11.20 -5.38
N ARG A 91 -5.39 11.64 -6.23
CA ARG A 91 -4.62 12.85 -5.98
C ARG A 91 -4.41 13.68 -7.24
N ASP A 92 -4.30 14.96 -7.04
CA ASP A 92 -3.80 15.92 -8.01
C ASP A 92 -2.65 16.76 -7.40
N ALA A 93 -2.28 17.86 -8.03
CA ALA A 93 -1.19 18.71 -7.55
C ALA A 93 -1.45 19.39 -6.18
N GLN A 94 -2.71 19.47 -5.75
CA GLN A 94 -3.13 20.25 -4.58
C GLN A 94 -3.89 19.43 -3.53
N LYS A 95 -4.42 18.27 -3.90
CA LYS A 95 -5.30 17.47 -3.05
C LYS A 95 -4.94 16.00 -3.11
N LEU A 96 -5.03 15.36 -1.99
CA LEU A 96 -4.96 13.91 -1.85
C LEU A 96 -6.15 13.42 -1.04
N LEU A 97 -7.01 12.65 -1.68
CA LEU A 97 -8.06 11.89 -1.01
C LEU A 97 -7.66 10.44 -0.96
N ALA A 98 -7.52 9.88 0.23
CA ALA A 98 -7.17 8.48 0.40
C ALA A 98 -8.13 7.78 1.36
N SER A 99 -8.22 6.46 1.26
CA SER A 99 -9.03 5.67 2.16
C SER A 99 -8.51 4.27 2.37
N LEU A 100 -8.71 3.76 3.58
CA LEU A 100 -8.36 2.42 4.02
C LEU A 100 -9.62 1.71 4.47
N LEU A 101 -10.02 0.64 3.78
CA LEU A 101 -11.18 -0.18 4.11
C LEU A 101 -10.71 -1.53 4.65
N VAL A 102 -11.15 -1.90 5.85
CA VAL A 102 -10.96 -3.26 6.39
C VAL A 102 -12.10 -4.16 5.91
N GLN A 103 -11.77 -5.28 5.31
CA GLN A 103 -12.72 -6.28 4.82
C GLN A 103 -12.81 -7.51 5.72
N TYR A 104 -11.72 -7.82 6.43
CA TYR A 104 -11.67 -8.95 7.35
C TYR A 104 -10.68 -8.68 8.48
N GLY A 105 -10.97 -9.21 9.67
CA GLY A 105 -10.13 -9.11 10.85
C GLY A 105 -10.22 -7.75 11.55
N GLU A 106 -9.25 -7.44 12.40
CA GLU A 106 -9.14 -6.17 13.10
C GLU A 106 -7.76 -5.54 12.84
N LEU A 107 -7.75 -4.29 12.38
CA LEU A 107 -6.53 -3.51 12.15
C LEU A 107 -6.38 -2.44 13.22
N SER A 108 -5.28 -2.48 13.97
CA SER A 108 -4.92 -1.47 14.96
C SER A 108 -3.82 -0.56 14.42
N LEU A 109 -4.06 0.76 14.41
CA LEU A 109 -3.11 1.76 13.91
C LEU A 109 -2.84 2.86 14.93
N ASN A 110 -1.56 3.20 15.10
CA ASN A 110 -1.08 4.37 15.83
C ASN A 110 -0.65 5.49 14.89
N SER A 111 -0.29 5.15 13.64
CA SER A 111 0.13 6.11 12.63
C SER A 111 -0.10 5.59 11.23
N PHE A 112 -0.25 6.54 10.29
CA PHE A 112 -0.38 6.25 8.87
C PHE A 112 0.44 7.24 8.06
N SER A 113 1.15 6.78 7.01
CA SER A 113 1.89 7.68 6.12
C SER A 113 1.35 7.64 4.70
N LEU A 114 1.34 8.82 4.08
CA LEU A 114 0.93 9.10 2.71
C LEU A 114 2.04 9.85 1.99
N HIS A 115 2.05 9.78 0.67
CA HIS A 115 2.95 10.57 -0.17
C HIS A 115 2.22 11.78 -0.75
N ALA A 116 2.48 12.97 -0.20
CA ALA A 116 1.92 14.24 -0.66
C ALA A 116 2.92 14.98 -1.55
N LEU A 117 2.42 15.62 -2.62
CA LEU A 117 3.25 16.38 -3.58
C LEU A 117 3.51 17.83 -3.14
N HIS A 118 2.87 18.27 -2.04
CA HIS A 118 2.95 19.62 -1.51
C HIS A 118 3.18 19.60 0.00
N GLN A 119 3.51 20.76 0.56
CA GLN A 119 3.59 20.92 2.01
C GLN A 119 2.18 20.79 2.62
N VAL A 120 2.01 19.81 3.48
CA VAL A 120 0.73 19.55 4.14
C VAL A 120 0.58 20.46 5.36
N THR A 121 -0.40 21.36 5.31
CA THR A 121 -0.70 22.30 6.40
C THR A 121 -1.90 21.88 7.24
N GLY A 122 -2.72 20.97 6.73
CA GLY A 122 -3.87 20.44 7.42
C GLY A 122 -4.33 19.11 6.83
N VAL A 123 -4.86 18.23 7.67
CA VAL A 123 -5.42 16.94 7.28
C VAL A 123 -6.72 16.72 8.04
N GLU A 124 -7.73 16.27 7.34
CA GLU A 124 -8.96 15.76 7.92
C GLU A 124 -8.95 14.23 7.83
N VAL A 125 -9.00 13.57 8.99
CA VAL A 125 -9.10 12.10 9.07
C VAL A 125 -10.46 11.73 9.64
N MET A 126 -11.22 10.91 8.91
CA MET A 126 -12.57 10.51 9.28
C MET A 126 -12.70 8.99 9.41
N LEU A 127 -13.36 8.54 10.47
CA LEU A 127 -13.82 7.17 10.63
C LEU A 127 -15.36 7.18 10.71
N GLY A 128 -16.02 6.84 9.60
CA GLY A 128 -17.44 7.16 9.45
C GLY A 128 -17.67 8.67 9.55
N ASP A 129 -18.54 9.10 10.47
CA ASP A 129 -18.83 10.52 10.73
C ASP A 129 -17.94 11.12 11.84
N GLN A 130 -17.03 10.35 12.41
CA GLN A 130 -16.16 10.81 13.49
C GLN A 130 -14.85 11.38 12.95
N LEU A 131 -14.55 12.63 13.30
CA LEU A 131 -13.25 13.25 13.06
C LEU A 131 -12.21 12.66 14.04
N ILE A 132 -11.09 12.20 13.52
CA ILE A 132 -9.99 11.62 14.28
C ILE A 132 -8.87 12.65 14.42
N PRO A 133 -8.52 13.06 15.64
CA PRO A 133 -7.40 13.97 15.87
C PRO A 133 -6.07 13.34 15.51
N VAL A 134 -5.25 14.06 14.73
CA VAL A 134 -3.91 13.64 14.31
C VAL A 134 -2.89 14.75 14.52
N SER A 135 -1.64 14.36 14.76
CA SER A 135 -0.48 15.23 14.58
C SER A 135 0.21 14.88 13.27
N ILE A 136 0.71 15.90 12.58
CA ILE A 136 1.31 15.79 11.26
C ILE A 136 2.82 15.99 11.40
N SER A 137 3.60 15.11 10.77
CA SER A 137 5.01 15.34 10.49
C SER A 137 5.30 15.03 9.02
N GLN A 138 6.10 15.84 8.36
CA GLN A 138 6.43 15.66 6.96
C GLN A 138 7.92 15.74 6.73
N GLU A 139 8.46 14.73 6.03
CA GLU A 139 9.84 14.66 5.57
C GLU A 139 9.85 14.48 4.06
N GLY A 140 10.23 15.53 3.33
CA GLY A 140 10.07 15.57 1.88
C GLY A 140 8.60 15.41 1.50
N ASN A 141 8.32 14.39 0.70
CA ASN A 141 6.95 14.06 0.28
C ASN A 141 6.24 13.06 1.19
N LYS A 142 6.93 12.44 2.17
CA LYS A 142 6.32 11.51 3.12
C LYS A 142 5.65 12.29 4.25
N CYS A 143 4.33 12.31 4.25
CA CYS A 143 3.49 12.88 5.29
C CYS A 143 3.04 11.78 6.26
N THR A 144 3.45 11.86 7.52
CA THR A 144 3.10 10.91 8.57
C THR A 144 2.06 11.52 9.52
N LEU A 145 0.95 10.83 9.65
CA LEU A 145 -0.16 11.15 10.53
C LEU A 145 -0.07 10.26 11.77
N LYS A 146 0.15 10.84 12.92
CA LYS A 146 0.14 10.10 14.19
C LYS A 146 -1.19 10.36 14.90
N PHE A 147 -1.91 9.28 15.19
CA PHE A 147 -3.18 9.34 15.89
C PHE A 147 -3.01 9.67 17.38
N ALA A 148 -3.92 10.43 17.95
CA ALA A 148 -3.90 10.77 19.38
C ALA A 148 -4.07 9.53 20.29
N SER A 149 -4.75 8.50 19.78
CA SER A 149 -4.91 7.17 20.42
C SER A 149 -4.93 6.10 19.34
N THR A 150 -4.67 4.86 19.71
CA THR A 150 -4.76 3.71 18.79
C THR A 150 -6.16 3.63 18.18
N ILE A 151 -6.23 3.65 16.86
CA ILE A 151 -7.47 3.43 16.12
C ILE A 151 -7.61 1.92 15.86
N ARG A 152 -8.80 1.39 16.09
CA ARG A 152 -9.18 0.02 15.74
C ARG A 152 -10.20 0.05 14.63
N LEU A 153 -9.90 -0.63 13.55
CA LEU A 153 -10.78 -0.76 12.39
C LEU A 153 -11.27 -2.21 12.30
N VAL A 154 -12.57 -2.38 12.21
CA VAL A 154 -13.23 -3.68 12.04
C VAL A 154 -13.82 -3.79 10.63
N PRO A 155 -14.26 -4.98 10.19
CA PRO A 155 -14.81 -5.19 8.86
C PRO A 155 -15.93 -4.21 8.50
N GLY A 156 -15.84 -3.65 7.29
CA GLY A 156 -16.79 -2.65 6.79
C GLY A 156 -16.44 -1.21 7.18
N GLN A 157 -15.53 -0.99 8.12
CA GLN A 157 -15.10 0.37 8.47
C GLN A 157 -14.07 0.91 7.48
N LYS A 158 -14.28 2.17 7.13
CA LYS A 158 -13.44 2.93 6.19
C LYS A 158 -12.85 4.15 6.91
N LEU A 159 -11.51 4.21 6.95
CA LEU A 159 -10.77 5.39 7.40
C LEU A 159 -10.47 6.25 6.17
N VAL A 160 -10.86 7.52 6.20
CA VAL A 160 -10.72 8.46 5.07
C VAL A 160 -9.75 9.56 5.46
N PHE A 161 -8.84 9.89 4.56
CA PHE A 161 -7.83 10.95 4.70
C PHE A 161 -8.06 11.99 3.61
N LYS A 162 -8.21 13.26 3.98
CA LYS A 162 -8.26 14.39 3.07
C LYS A 162 -7.08 15.32 3.39
N VAL A 163 -6.20 15.42 2.45
CA VAL A 163 -4.95 16.19 2.53
C VAL A 163 -4.93 17.27 1.48
#